data_e3b5abeafd1b38e7b0604cc764b8fdfe
#
_entry.id   e3b5abeafd1b38e7b0604cc764b8fdfe
#
_cell.length_a   1.000
_cell.length_b   1.000
_cell.length_c   1.000
_cell.angle_alpha   90.00
_cell.angle_beta   90.00
_cell.angle_gamma   90.00
#
_symmetry.space_group_name_H-M   'P 1'
#
loop_
_entity.id
_entity.type
_entity.pdbx_description
1 polymer ?
#
loop_
_entity_poly.entity_id
_entity_poly.type
_entity_poly.pdbx_seq_one_letter_code
_entity_poly.pdbx_strand_id
1 'polypeptide(L)'
;APFKTRDELERYIWLDSGLNGYPPMPPDWLTVSDLLSKYENTVAINVAYILGNSPVRIWSVGWEQRPATEAEIADMRSVVRESMEEGAFGISTGLDYPPGAYASTDELIEISEESARLGGFYHTHTRASLKEKGVLAPWEESIEIGRKSEIPIHLTHFRQGYQGDGSHLDYLGLVDNARTEGLDVTFDCYTYPYSGTTITIGLPHWAKDGGPERLIAALKDPDDRSRMKKEITVDRLENNWLTNFTKEENRIYDGLLITEIANLRDQDPADALFDLLLEENLGISTVGLGTNPQTLPAFVSHPAGMVASDAILFGEYPNPRTYGCFPVVLAEFVRAEKQLRLPEAIRKMTSFPAQRLGLKDRGLIRDGYKADIVLFNPDTVKAPATKEHPKQYPIGIDYVIVNGKLVIDEGNNTGITPGRALRRGRD
;
A
#
# COMPACT_ATOMS: atom_id res chain seq x y z
N ALA A 1 -7.57 -12.11 1.54
CA ALA A 1 -8.32 -13.22 0.95
C ALA A 1 -7.99 -13.28 -0.55
N PRO A 2 -8.08 -14.49 -1.13
CA PRO A 2 -8.61 -15.71 -0.54
C PRO A 2 -7.56 -16.56 0.20
N PHE A 3 -8.01 -17.51 1.05
CA PHE A 3 -7.16 -18.50 1.72
C PHE A 3 -7.93 -19.83 1.82
N LYS A 4 -7.23 -20.98 1.72
CA LYS A 4 -7.85 -22.31 1.87
C LYS A 4 -8.23 -22.61 3.32
N THR A 5 -7.43 -22.10 4.25
CA THR A 5 -7.58 -22.39 5.67
C THR A 5 -7.41 -21.13 6.51
N ARG A 6 -7.96 -21.16 7.72
CA ARG A 6 -7.76 -20.12 8.70
C ARG A 6 -6.29 -19.99 9.14
N ASP A 7 -5.58 -21.11 9.21
CA ASP A 7 -4.14 -21.12 9.54
C ASP A 7 -3.32 -20.31 8.52
N GLU A 8 -3.57 -20.49 7.22
CA GLU A 8 -2.91 -19.69 6.17
C GLU A 8 -3.21 -18.19 6.29
N LEU A 9 -4.46 -17.84 6.59
CA LEU A 9 -4.84 -16.46 6.83
C LEU A 9 -4.12 -15.86 8.06
N GLU A 10 -4.08 -16.60 9.18
CA GLU A 10 -3.41 -16.18 10.41
C GLU A 10 -1.90 -16.02 10.20
N ARG A 11 -1.27 -16.94 9.49
CA ARG A 11 0.16 -16.85 9.11
C ARG A 11 0.46 -15.65 8.21
N TYR A 12 -0.42 -15.37 7.24
CA TYR A 12 -0.29 -14.21 6.38
C TYR A 12 -0.39 -12.89 7.18
N ILE A 13 -1.39 -12.79 8.05
CA ILE A 13 -1.55 -11.64 8.96
C ILE A 13 -0.30 -11.49 9.84
N TRP A 14 0.24 -12.58 10.36
CA TRP A 14 1.40 -12.55 11.23
C TRP A 14 2.65 -12.00 10.54
N LEU A 15 2.98 -12.51 9.33
CA LEU A 15 4.16 -12.02 8.60
C LEU A 15 4.07 -10.54 8.26
N ASP A 16 2.89 -10.07 7.90
CA ASP A 16 2.63 -8.69 7.48
C ASP A 16 2.07 -7.79 8.60
N SER A 17 2.15 -8.23 9.86
CA SER A 17 1.58 -7.49 10.99
C SER A 17 2.20 -6.10 11.22
N GLY A 18 3.47 -5.91 10.85
CA GLY A 18 4.13 -4.60 10.86
C GLY A 18 3.62 -3.65 9.76
N LEU A 19 2.89 -4.14 8.74
CA LEU A 19 2.29 -3.32 7.67
C LEU A 19 0.79 -3.16 7.85
N ASN A 20 0.08 -4.24 8.21
CA ASN A 20 -1.38 -4.29 8.24
C ASN A 20 -1.97 -4.31 9.66
N GLY A 21 -1.13 -4.45 10.68
CA GLY A 21 -1.56 -4.65 12.07
C GLY A 21 -2.20 -6.02 12.27
N TYR A 22 -2.66 -6.24 13.50
CA TYR A 22 -3.52 -7.38 13.82
C TYR A 22 -4.99 -6.91 13.78
N PRO A 23 -5.90 -7.68 13.14
CA PRO A 23 -7.30 -7.29 13.12
C PRO A 23 -7.89 -7.30 14.54
N PRO A 24 -8.78 -6.34 14.88
CA PRO A 24 -9.41 -6.27 16.19
C PRO A 24 -10.46 -7.37 16.42
N MET A 25 -10.72 -8.20 15.41
CA MET A 25 -11.66 -9.31 15.41
C MET A 25 -10.98 -10.61 14.98
N PRO A 26 -11.47 -11.79 15.35
CA PRO A 26 -10.92 -13.06 14.87
C PRO A 26 -10.92 -13.12 13.35
N PRO A 27 -9.80 -13.51 12.70
CA PRO A 27 -9.73 -13.66 11.26
C PRO A 27 -10.51 -14.89 10.81
N ASP A 28 -11.67 -14.69 10.21
CA ASP A 28 -12.60 -15.73 9.77
C ASP A 28 -13.07 -15.54 8.32
N TRP A 29 -12.39 -14.67 7.55
CA TRP A 29 -12.71 -14.40 6.15
C TRP A 29 -11.77 -15.20 5.23
N LEU A 30 -12.29 -16.25 4.61
CA LEU A 30 -11.50 -17.09 3.71
C LEU A 30 -11.70 -16.70 2.24
N THR A 31 -12.85 -16.18 1.87
CA THR A 31 -13.15 -15.71 0.52
C THR A 31 -13.11 -14.18 0.44
N VAL A 32 -13.09 -13.63 -0.78
CA VAL A 32 -13.22 -12.18 -0.99
C VAL A 32 -14.60 -11.70 -0.53
N SER A 33 -15.63 -12.50 -0.76
CA SER A 33 -17.00 -12.20 -0.29
C SER A 33 -17.08 -12.11 1.22
N ASP A 34 -16.42 -13.02 1.96
CA ASP A 34 -16.34 -12.97 3.43
C ASP A 34 -15.66 -11.70 3.90
N LEU A 35 -14.48 -11.37 3.32
CA LEU A 35 -13.74 -10.15 3.64
C LEU A 35 -14.59 -8.91 3.40
N LEU A 36 -15.23 -8.80 2.24
CA LEU A 36 -16.07 -7.66 1.89
C LEU A 36 -17.27 -7.52 2.84
N SER A 37 -17.83 -8.63 3.32
CA SER A 37 -18.94 -8.60 4.28
C SER A 37 -18.59 -7.91 5.60
N LYS A 38 -17.30 -7.91 6.00
CA LYS A 38 -16.82 -7.25 7.23
C LYS A 38 -16.93 -5.73 7.19
N TYR A 39 -17.00 -5.15 6.00
CA TYR A 39 -17.08 -3.69 5.82
C TYR A 39 -18.51 -3.14 5.68
N GLU A 40 -19.53 -4.00 5.62
CA GLU A 40 -20.92 -3.57 5.47
C GLU A 40 -21.44 -2.89 6.74
N ASN A 41 -21.58 -1.55 6.71
CA ASN A 41 -22.04 -0.71 7.82
C ASN A 41 -21.21 -0.84 9.11
N THR A 42 -19.93 -1.21 9.00
CA THR A 42 -18.99 -1.31 10.11
C THR A 42 -17.89 -0.25 10.06
N VAL A 43 -17.78 0.46 8.95
CA VAL A 43 -16.78 1.50 8.70
C VAL A 43 -17.45 2.80 8.26
N ALA A 44 -16.78 3.93 8.48
CA ALA A 44 -17.33 5.24 8.09
C ALA A 44 -17.23 5.51 6.58
N ILE A 45 -16.32 4.86 5.86
CA ILE A 45 -16.03 5.08 4.43
C ILE A 45 -16.37 3.84 3.61
N ASN A 46 -16.56 4.02 2.29
CA ASN A 46 -16.69 2.91 1.36
C ASN A 46 -15.34 2.25 1.10
N VAL A 47 -15.33 0.94 0.89
CA VAL A 47 -14.12 0.14 0.66
C VAL A 47 -14.26 -0.62 -0.66
N ALA A 48 -13.27 -0.49 -1.54
CA ALA A 48 -13.11 -1.29 -2.75
C ALA A 48 -11.87 -2.18 -2.60
N TYR A 49 -12.00 -3.47 -2.83
CA TYR A 49 -10.92 -4.44 -2.64
C TYR A 49 -10.24 -4.76 -3.98
N ILE A 50 -8.91 -4.74 -3.96
CA ILE A 50 -8.07 -5.23 -5.06
C ILE A 50 -7.39 -6.51 -4.59
N LEU A 51 -7.51 -7.59 -5.37
CA LEU A 51 -7.00 -8.90 -5.03
C LEU A 51 -5.48 -8.94 -4.96
N GLY A 52 -4.89 -9.29 -3.83
CA GLY A 52 -3.42 -9.43 -3.69
C GLY A 52 -2.88 -10.70 -4.32
N ASN A 53 -1.73 -10.65 -4.99
CA ASN A 53 -1.06 -11.83 -5.53
C ASN A 53 -0.53 -12.77 -4.44
N SER A 54 -0.13 -12.26 -3.26
CA SER A 54 0.35 -13.11 -2.16
C SER A 54 -0.71 -14.13 -1.69
N PRO A 55 -1.97 -13.75 -1.39
CA PRO A 55 -3.03 -14.72 -1.11
C PRO A 55 -3.27 -15.72 -2.23
N VAL A 56 -3.27 -15.28 -3.50
CA VAL A 56 -3.44 -16.18 -4.66
C VAL A 56 -2.29 -17.19 -4.72
N ARG A 57 -1.06 -16.73 -4.47
CA ARG A 57 0.10 -17.61 -4.47
C ARG A 57 0.11 -18.57 -3.27
N ILE A 58 -0.26 -18.11 -2.05
CA ILE A 58 -0.41 -19.00 -0.88
C ILE A 58 -1.41 -20.10 -1.17
N TRP A 59 -2.52 -19.76 -1.82
CA TRP A 59 -3.55 -20.73 -2.19
C TRP A 59 -3.01 -21.87 -3.05
N SER A 60 -2.17 -21.59 -4.04
CA SER A 60 -1.78 -22.57 -5.07
C SER A 60 -0.38 -23.14 -4.88
N VAL A 61 0.58 -22.34 -4.44
CA VAL A 61 2.01 -22.70 -4.29
C VAL A 61 2.41 -22.83 -2.83
N GLY A 62 1.79 -22.03 -1.94
CA GLY A 62 2.22 -21.90 -0.55
C GLY A 62 3.29 -20.82 -0.35
N TRP A 63 4.18 -21.02 0.62
CA TRP A 63 5.17 -20.06 1.08
C TRP A 63 6.56 -20.24 0.45
N GLU A 64 6.72 -21.21 -0.46
CA GLU A 64 8.01 -21.63 -0.99
C GLU A 64 8.58 -20.63 -2.01
N GLN A 65 9.90 -20.37 -1.91
CA GLN A 65 10.65 -19.56 -2.86
C GLN A 65 11.01 -20.39 -4.11
N ARG A 66 10.04 -20.65 -4.96
CA ARG A 66 10.21 -21.37 -6.23
C ARG A 66 9.23 -20.85 -7.29
N PRO A 67 9.49 -21.09 -8.58
CA PRO A 67 8.48 -20.86 -9.62
C PRO A 67 7.23 -21.70 -9.41
N ALA A 68 6.08 -21.19 -9.82
CA ALA A 68 4.86 -21.96 -9.93
C ALA A 68 4.93 -22.95 -11.11
N THR A 69 4.30 -24.10 -10.94
CA THR A 69 4.08 -25.08 -12.04
C THR A 69 2.90 -24.64 -12.90
N GLU A 70 2.77 -25.18 -14.12
CA GLU A 70 1.62 -24.91 -15.00
C GLU A 70 0.27 -25.25 -14.33
N ALA A 71 0.22 -26.31 -13.54
CA ALA A 71 -1.00 -26.70 -12.81
C ALA A 71 -1.34 -25.68 -11.70
N GLU A 72 -0.32 -25.17 -10.98
CA GLU A 72 -0.51 -24.12 -9.97
C GLU A 72 -0.92 -22.79 -10.60
N ILE A 73 -0.38 -22.43 -11.76
CA ILE A 73 -0.82 -21.25 -12.51
C ILE A 73 -2.29 -21.39 -12.94
N ALA A 74 -2.70 -22.56 -13.41
CA ALA A 74 -4.09 -22.81 -13.77
C ALA A 74 -5.03 -22.71 -12.54
N ASP A 75 -4.61 -23.20 -11.37
CA ASP A 75 -5.33 -23.04 -10.10
C ASP A 75 -5.41 -21.56 -9.69
N MET A 76 -4.30 -20.82 -9.75
CA MET A 76 -4.28 -19.37 -9.47
C MET A 76 -5.26 -18.58 -10.38
N ARG A 77 -5.33 -18.91 -11.67
CA ARG A 77 -6.30 -18.29 -12.61
C ARG A 77 -7.74 -18.55 -12.19
N SER A 78 -8.05 -19.75 -11.70
CA SER A 78 -9.38 -20.05 -11.16
C SER A 78 -9.70 -19.21 -9.93
N VAL A 79 -8.75 -19.11 -9.01
CA VAL A 79 -8.85 -18.29 -7.79
C VAL A 79 -9.04 -16.81 -8.12
N VAL A 80 -8.31 -16.28 -9.11
CA VAL A 80 -8.50 -14.89 -9.59
C VAL A 80 -9.91 -14.69 -10.13
N ARG A 81 -10.41 -15.63 -10.95
CA ARG A 81 -11.76 -15.56 -11.53
C ARG A 81 -12.81 -15.51 -10.43
N GLU A 82 -12.79 -16.45 -9.50
CA GLU A 82 -13.73 -16.52 -8.38
C GLU A 82 -13.69 -15.24 -7.54
N SER A 83 -12.51 -14.74 -7.21
CA SER A 83 -12.33 -13.50 -6.45
C SER A 83 -12.89 -12.26 -7.16
N MET A 84 -12.73 -12.17 -8.49
CA MET A 84 -13.29 -11.10 -9.31
C MET A 84 -14.84 -11.19 -9.36
N GLU A 85 -15.40 -12.38 -9.48
CA GLU A 85 -16.85 -12.63 -9.45
C GLU A 85 -17.46 -12.30 -8.09
N GLU A 86 -16.72 -12.47 -7.01
CA GLU A 86 -17.10 -12.08 -5.65
C GLU A 86 -17.05 -10.57 -5.41
N GLY A 87 -16.39 -9.81 -6.28
CA GLY A 87 -16.44 -8.35 -6.28
C GLY A 87 -15.10 -7.63 -6.19
N ALA A 88 -13.96 -8.30 -6.33
CA ALA A 88 -12.66 -7.64 -6.43
C ALA A 88 -12.57 -6.78 -7.70
N PHE A 89 -11.85 -5.64 -7.63
CA PHE A 89 -11.76 -4.67 -8.72
C PHE A 89 -10.61 -4.94 -9.70
N GLY A 90 -9.69 -5.80 -9.36
CA GLY A 90 -8.51 -6.11 -10.14
C GLY A 90 -7.55 -6.96 -9.34
N ILE A 91 -6.31 -7.06 -9.81
CA ILE A 91 -5.22 -7.74 -9.12
C ILE A 91 -4.13 -6.76 -8.69
N SER A 92 -3.58 -6.95 -7.50
CA SER A 92 -2.47 -6.15 -6.99
C SER A 92 -1.27 -7.01 -6.62
N THR A 93 -0.09 -6.39 -6.68
CA THR A 93 1.16 -7.02 -6.28
C THR A 93 1.89 -6.20 -5.23
N GLY A 94 2.63 -6.92 -4.36
CA GLY A 94 3.62 -6.38 -3.46
C GLY A 94 4.91 -7.17 -3.65
N LEU A 95 5.71 -6.84 -4.68
CA LEU A 95 6.80 -7.69 -5.16
C LEU A 95 8.09 -7.63 -4.32
N ASP A 96 8.05 -6.96 -3.18
CA ASP A 96 9.07 -7.02 -2.14
C ASP A 96 8.62 -7.85 -0.92
N TYR A 97 7.35 -8.31 -0.91
CA TYR A 97 6.75 -9.04 0.21
C TYR A 97 6.54 -10.52 -0.15
N PRO A 98 7.22 -11.46 0.56
CA PRO A 98 6.96 -12.88 0.40
C PRO A 98 5.53 -13.29 0.83
N PRO A 99 4.92 -14.28 0.16
CA PRO A 99 5.47 -15.04 -0.96
C PRO A 99 5.20 -14.39 -2.33
N GLY A 100 4.50 -13.27 -2.41
CA GLY A 100 4.24 -12.55 -3.68
C GLY A 100 5.53 -12.14 -4.41
N ALA A 101 6.58 -11.81 -3.65
CA ALA A 101 7.90 -11.50 -4.17
C ALA A 101 8.56 -12.64 -4.97
N TYR A 102 8.13 -13.87 -4.77
CA TYR A 102 8.68 -15.06 -5.45
C TYR A 102 8.04 -15.31 -6.83
N ALA A 103 6.97 -14.60 -7.15
CA ALA A 103 6.30 -14.72 -8.45
C ALA A 103 7.23 -14.30 -9.59
N SER A 104 7.27 -15.08 -10.68
CA SER A 104 7.92 -14.67 -11.92
C SER A 104 7.06 -13.65 -12.68
N THR A 105 7.68 -12.91 -13.60
CA THR A 105 6.95 -11.99 -14.49
C THR A 105 5.91 -12.75 -15.33
N ASP A 106 6.22 -13.96 -15.80
CA ASP A 106 5.30 -14.78 -16.59
C ASP A 106 4.10 -15.25 -15.73
N GLU A 107 4.32 -15.66 -14.47
CA GLU A 107 3.24 -15.96 -13.52
C GLU A 107 2.30 -14.77 -13.35
N LEU A 108 2.86 -13.56 -13.20
CA LEU A 108 2.08 -12.32 -13.05
C LEU A 108 1.29 -11.96 -14.31
N ILE A 109 1.84 -12.23 -15.50
CA ILE A 109 1.14 -12.04 -16.78
C ILE A 109 -0.07 -12.97 -16.85
N GLU A 110 0.09 -14.25 -16.58
CA GLU A 110 -0.96 -15.26 -16.65
C GLU A 110 -2.16 -14.95 -15.72
N ILE A 111 -1.88 -14.58 -14.48
CA ILE A 111 -2.96 -14.23 -13.53
C ILE A 111 -3.59 -12.86 -13.85
N SER A 112 -2.82 -11.95 -14.44
CA SER A 112 -3.32 -10.64 -14.89
C SER A 112 -4.23 -10.75 -16.12
N GLU A 113 -3.95 -11.67 -17.06
CA GLU A 113 -4.84 -11.97 -18.18
C GLU A 113 -6.23 -12.41 -17.73
N GLU A 114 -6.31 -13.25 -16.69
CA GLU A 114 -7.60 -13.68 -16.15
C GLU A 114 -8.39 -12.51 -15.55
N SER A 115 -7.70 -11.62 -14.81
CA SER A 115 -8.30 -10.39 -14.30
C SER A 115 -8.74 -9.45 -15.42
N ALA A 116 -7.95 -9.32 -16.50
CA ALA A 116 -8.27 -8.50 -17.67
C ALA A 116 -9.55 -8.96 -18.37
N ARG A 117 -9.72 -10.27 -18.58
CA ARG A 117 -10.94 -10.87 -19.19
C ARG A 117 -12.21 -10.51 -18.43
N LEU A 118 -12.10 -10.31 -17.13
CA LEU A 118 -13.18 -9.87 -16.27
C LEU A 118 -13.23 -8.34 -16.12
N GLY A 119 -12.37 -7.60 -16.88
CA GLY A 119 -12.25 -6.15 -16.94
C GLY A 119 -11.67 -5.54 -15.67
N GLY A 120 -10.84 -6.25 -14.94
CA GLY A 120 -10.03 -5.75 -13.83
C GLY A 120 -8.89 -4.86 -14.30
N PHE A 121 -8.11 -4.36 -13.36
CA PHE A 121 -6.88 -3.64 -13.62
C PHE A 121 -5.73 -4.18 -12.74
N TYR A 122 -4.50 -3.94 -13.15
CA TYR A 122 -3.28 -4.31 -12.44
C TYR A 122 -2.78 -3.15 -11.60
N HIS A 123 -2.66 -3.35 -10.29
CA HIS A 123 -2.19 -2.36 -9.31
C HIS A 123 -0.92 -2.88 -8.66
N THR A 124 0.19 -2.13 -8.70
CA THR A 124 1.49 -2.69 -8.35
C THR A 124 2.36 -1.86 -7.42
N HIS A 125 2.79 -2.46 -6.31
CA HIS A 125 4.05 -2.18 -5.66
C HIS A 125 5.12 -3.04 -6.33
N THR A 126 6.11 -2.39 -6.93
CA THR A 126 7.08 -3.00 -7.83
C THR A 126 8.19 -3.78 -7.10
N ARG A 127 8.93 -4.59 -7.84
CA ARG A 127 10.07 -5.40 -7.39
C ARG A 127 11.34 -4.56 -7.28
N ALA A 128 11.71 -4.16 -6.05
CA ALA A 128 12.89 -3.31 -5.82
C ALA A 128 14.22 -3.95 -6.27
N SER A 129 14.33 -5.28 -6.24
CA SER A 129 15.54 -5.99 -6.68
C SER A 129 15.90 -5.75 -8.16
N LEU A 130 14.92 -5.41 -9.01
CA LEU A 130 15.20 -5.07 -10.42
C LEU A 130 15.94 -3.75 -10.59
N LYS A 131 16.06 -2.90 -9.58
CA LYS A 131 16.86 -1.66 -9.67
C LYS A 131 18.32 -1.91 -9.97
N GLU A 132 18.84 -3.10 -9.71
CA GLU A 132 20.18 -3.51 -10.12
C GLU A 132 20.36 -3.50 -11.66
N LYS A 133 19.29 -3.70 -12.44
CA LYS A 133 19.26 -3.66 -13.90
C LYS A 133 19.03 -2.24 -14.46
N GLY A 134 18.64 -1.31 -13.62
CA GLY A 134 18.31 0.07 -13.97
C GLY A 134 17.23 0.63 -13.07
N VAL A 135 17.28 1.92 -12.80
CA VAL A 135 16.36 2.58 -11.86
C VAL A 135 14.88 2.46 -12.28
N LEU A 136 14.60 2.36 -13.57
CA LEU A 136 13.24 2.21 -14.12
C LEU A 136 12.81 0.75 -14.30
N ALA A 137 13.74 -0.22 -14.25
CA ALA A 137 13.45 -1.62 -14.52
C ALA A 137 12.27 -2.21 -13.73
N PRO A 138 12.02 -1.84 -12.44
CA PRO A 138 10.81 -2.27 -11.73
C PRO A 138 9.51 -1.80 -12.38
N TRP A 139 9.51 -0.59 -12.91
CA TRP A 139 8.35 0.01 -13.55
C TRP A 139 8.16 -0.50 -14.99
N GLU A 140 9.28 -0.77 -15.69
CA GLU A 140 9.28 -1.41 -17.00
C GLU A 140 8.69 -2.82 -16.93
N GLU A 141 9.02 -3.62 -15.88
CA GLU A 141 8.38 -4.92 -15.62
C GLU A 141 6.86 -4.76 -15.51
N SER A 142 6.40 -3.76 -14.76
CA SER A 142 4.97 -3.53 -14.54
C SER A 142 4.23 -3.17 -15.83
N ILE A 143 4.84 -2.35 -16.69
CA ILE A 143 4.29 -1.99 -18.00
C ILE A 143 4.31 -3.21 -18.94
N GLU A 144 5.35 -4.03 -18.90
CA GLU A 144 5.43 -5.26 -19.69
C GLU A 144 4.35 -6.28 -19.29
N ILE A 145 4.09 -6.44 -17.98
CA ILE A 145 2.98 -7.26 -17.49
C ILE A 145 1.66 -6.76 -18.10
N GLY A 146 1.41 -5.46 -18.02
CA GLY A 146 0.18 -4.88 -18.57
C GLY A 146 0.09 -5.01 -20.10
N ARG A 147 1.21 -4.83 -20.81
CA ARG A 147 1.28 -4.97 -22.28
C ARG A 147 0.96 -6.39 -22.74
N LYS A 148 1.52 -7.41 -22.06
CA LYS A 148 1.32 -8.82 -22.44
C LYS A 148 -0.03 -9.36 -22.04
N SER A 149 -0.55 -8.95 -20.89
CA SER A 149 -1.85 -9.40 -20.38
C SER A 149 -3.03 -8.55 -20.87
N GLU A 150 -2.77 -7.48 -21.61
CA GLU A 150 -3.77 -6.51 -22.09
C GLU A 150 -4.61 -5.89 -20.94
N ILE A 151 -4.08 -5.86 -19.70
CA ILE A 151 -4.75 -5.32 -18.54
C ILE A 151 -4.45 -3.82 -18.36
N PRO A 152 -5.42 -2.97 -18.01
CA PRO A 152 -5.15 -1.60 -17.61
C PRO A 152 -4.20 -1.56 -16.41
N ILE A 153 -3.22 -0.65 -16.42
CA ILE A 153 -2.14 -0.58 -15.44
C ILE A 153 -2.36 0.60 -14.50
N HIS A 154 -2.15 0.38 -13.21
CA HIS A 154 -2.05 1.43 -12.21
C HIS A 154 -0.78 1.26 -11.39
N LEU A 155 0.20 2.14 -11.62
CA LEU A 155 1.48 2.15 -10.90
C LEU A 155 1.27 2.83 -9.54
N THR A 156 1.36 2.08 -8.44
CA THR A 156 1.08 2.63 -7.12
C THR A 156 2.31 3.33 -6.53
N HIS A 157 2.09 4.39 -5.75
CA HIS A 157 3.11 5.25 -5.15
C HIS A 157 4.30 5.54 -6.11
N PHE A 158 3.97 5.82 -7.38
CA PHE A 158 4.94 6.08 -8.46
C PHE A 158 5.65 7.42 -8.24
N ARG A 159 6.95 7.38 -8.05
CA ARG A 159 7.75 8.53 -7.67
C ARG A 159 9.24 8.30 -7.89
N GLN A 160 10.02 9.38 -7.92
CA GLN A 160 11.45 9.31 -7.76
C GLN A 160 11.81 9.10 -6.27
N GLY A 161 12.74 8.19 -5.98
CA GLY A 161 13.23 7.94 -4.63
C GLY A 161 13.91 9.17 -4.01
N TYR A 162 14.02 9.21 -2.68
CA TYR A 162 14.60 10.33 -1.94
C TYR A 162 16.04 10.66 -2.37
N GLN A 163 16.85 9.65 -2.67
CA GLN A 163 18.23 9.83 -3.14
C GLN A 163 18.33 10.41 -4.56
N GLY A 164 17.22 10.49 -5.30
CA GLY A 164 17.16 11.12 -6.61
C GLY A 164 17.73 10.29 -7.75
N ASP A 165 17.72 8.96 -7.63
CA ASP A 165 18.21 8.05 -8.68
C ASP A 165 17.48 8.28 -10.00
N GLY A 166 18.22 8.53 -11.08
CA GLY A 166 17.69 8.85 -12.40
C GLY A 166 17.05 10.24 -12.47
N SER A 167 16.47 10.58 -13.63
CA SER A 167 15.70 11.81 -13.82
C SER A 167 14.20 11.56 -13.61
N HIS A 168 13.51 12.42 -12.87
CA HIS A 168 12.05 12.35 -12.74
C HIS A 168 11.35 12.45 -14.10
N LEU A 169 11.98 13.07 -15.11
CA LEU A 169 11.46 13.14 -16.46
C LEU A 169 11.49 11.77 -17.15
N ASP A 170 12.47 10.92 -16.84
CA ASP A 170 12.52 9.56 -17.38
C ASP A 170 11.40 8.69 -16.81
N TYR A 171 11.10 8.85 -15.50
CA TYR A 171 9.94 8.18 -14.87
C TYR A 171 8.63 8.60 -15.54
N LEU A 172 8.37 9.91 -15.66
CA LEU A 172 7.14 10.40 -16.29
C LEU A 172 7.10 10.06 -17.79
N GLY A 173 8.24 10.13 -18.48
CA GLY A 173 8.39 9.72 -19.87
C GLY A 173 8.05 8.26 -20.11
N LEU A 174 8.35 7.37 -19.16
CA LEU A 174 7.96 5.96 -19.24
C LEU A 174 6.42 5.80 -19.30
N VAL A 175 5.69 6.55 -18.49
CA VAL A 175 4.22 6.55 -18.48
C VAL A 175 3.67 7.16 -19.79
N ASP A 176 4.22 8.29 -20.21
CA ASP A 176 3.76 8.97 -21.44
C ASP A 176 4.00 8.13 -22.69
N ASN A 177 5.15 7.48 -22.78
CA ASN A 177 5.49 6.57 -23.89
C ASN A 177 4.50 5.39 -23.92
N ALA A 178 4.29 4.71 -22.80
CA ALA A 178 3.33 3.60 -22.72
C ALA A 178 1.90 4.03 -23.11
N ARG A 179 1.47 5.22 -22.69
CA ARG A 179 0.17 5.78 -23.10
C ARG A 179 0.12 6.13 -24.60
N THR A 180 1.22 6.61 -25.16
CA THR A 180 1.33 6.89 -26.62
C THR A 180 1.29 5.59 -27.44
N GLU A 181 1.79 4.49 -26.91
CA GLU A 181 1.64 3.14 -27.47
C GLU A 181 0.19 2.62 -27.40
N GLY A 182 -0.71 3.30 -26.71
CA GLY A 182 -2.11 2.91 -26.55
C GLY A 182 -2.43 2.11 -25.28
N LEU A 183 -1.45 1.93 -24.38
CA LEU A 183 -1.70 1.27 -23.10
C LEU A 183 -2.47 2.18 -22.14
N ASP A 184 -3.42 1.61 -21.41
CA ASP A 184 -4.15 2.33 -20.36
C ASP A 184 -3.34 2.35 -19.06
N VAL A 185 -2.45 3.33 -18.94
CA VAL A 185 -1.57 3.52 -17.78
C VAL A 185 -1.99 4.74 -16.98
N THR A 186 -2.18 4.55 -15.68
CA THR A 186 -2.31 5.60 -14.67
C THR A 186 -1.38 5.29 -13.50
N PHE A 187 -1.22 6.25 -12.60
CA PHE A 187 -0.47 6.04 -11.38
C PHE A 187 -1.05 6.85 -10.22
N ASP A 188 -0.63 6.52 -9.00
CA ASP A 188 -0.85 7.34 -7.84
C ASP A 188 0.46 7.77 -7.18
N CYS A 189 0.39 8.81 -6.38
CA CYS A 189 1.45 9.21 -5.45
C CYS A 189 0.84 9.84 -4.19
N TYR A 190 1.57 9.74 -3.09
CA TYR A 190 1.26 10.47 -1.87
C TYR A 190 2.07 11.75 -1.77
N THR A 191 1.64 12.70 -0.94
CA THR A 191 2.10 14.09 -0.94
C THR A 191 3.17 14.38 0.13
N TYR A 192 3.60 13.39 0.89
CA TYR A 192 4.66 13.50 1.89
C TYR A 192 5.97 12.87 1.40
N PRO A 193 7.13 13.32 1.89
CA PRO A 193 8.42 12.73 1.52
C PRO A 193 8.67 11.36 2.18
N TYR A 194 7.85 10.97 3.14
CA TYR A 194 8.03 9.76 3.92
C TYR A 194 7.31 8.56 3.29
N SER A 195 7.98 7.42 3.23
CA SER A 195 7.41 6.08 3.01
C SER A 195 7.27 5.34 4.33
N GLY A 196 6.45 4.30 4.35
CA GLY A 196 6.31 3.45 5.54
C GLY A 196 5.89 2.05 5.15
N THR A 197 6.38 1.05 5.91
CA THR A 197 6.10 -0.37 5.68
C THR A 197 6.44 -1.20 6.93
N THR A 198 6.34 -2.53 6.85
CA THR A 198 6.90 -3.43 7.87
C THR A 198 8.42 -3.44 7.80
N ILE A 199 9.10 -3.49 8.96
CA ILE A 199 10.57 -3.55 8.99
C ILE A 199 11.11 -4.88 8.44
N THR A 200 10.30 -5.94 8.42
CA THR A 200 10.67 -7.25 7.88
C THR A 200 11.02 -7.24 6.40
N ILE A 201 10.60 -6.19 5.65
CA ILE A 201 10.95 -6.02 4.23
C ILE A 201 12.47 -5.93 4.03
N GLY A 202 13.21 -5.38 4.99
CA GLY A 202 14.65 -5.26 4.96
C GLY A 202 15.42 -6.58 5.16
N LEU A 203 14.74 -7.65 5.57
CA LEU A 203 15.35 -8.94 5.81
C LEU A 203 15.45 -9.77 4.52
N PRO A 204 16.48 -10.61 4.36
CA PRO A 204 16.65 -11.45 3.17
C PRO A 204 15.46 -12.36 2.90
N HIS A 205 15.13 -12.59 1.63
CA HIS A 205 14.01 -13.43 1.22
C HIS A 205 14.13 -14.88 1.71
N TRP A 206 15.36 -15.45 1.70
CA TRP A 206 15.60 -16.82 2.17
C TRP A 206 15.22 -17.03 3.65
N ALA A 207 15.32 -15.98 4.48
CA ALA A 207 14.91 -16.06 5.89
C ALA A 207 13.40 -16.14 6.08
N LYS A 208 12.62 -15.85 5.01
CA LYS A 208 11.15 -15.89 4.97
C LYS A 208 10.61 -17.02 4.10
N ASP A 209 11.50 -17.85 3.49
CA ASP A 209 11.14 -19.01 2.67
C ASP A 209 10.50 -20.10 3.56
N GLY A 210 9.18 -20.27 3.45
CA GLY A 210 8.40 -21.10 4.35
C GLY A 210 7.50 -20.32 5.33
N GLY A 211 7.54 -18.97 5.30
CA GLY A 211 6.61 -18.13 6.06
C GLY A 211 7.13 -17.60 7.39
N PRO A 212 6.25 -17.13 8.28
CA PRO A 212 6.63 -16.43 9.50
C PRO A 212 7.40 -17.33 10.49
N GLU A 213 7.06 -18.62 10.58
CA GLU A 213 7.76 -19.57 11.47
C GLU A 213 9.24 -19.71 11.09
N ARG A 214 9.52 -19.75 9.77
CA ARG A 214 10.91 -19.78 9.27
C ARG A 214 11.66 -18.52 9.64
N LEU A 215 11.03 -17.36 9.52
CA LEU A 215 11.64 -16.09 9.93
C LEU A 215 11.94 -16.07 11.42
N ILE A 216 10.99 -16.47 12.27
CA ILE A 216 11.21 -16.58 13.72
C ILE A 216 12.35 -17.55 14.06
N ALA A 217 12.44 -18.69 13.35
CA ALA A 217 13.54 -19.63 13.53
C ALA A 217 14.89 -18.99 13.15
N ALA A 218 14.95 -18.29 12.01
CA ALA A 218 16.15 -17.60 11.56
C ALA A 218 16.61 -16.48 12.53
N LEU A 219 15.65 -15.74 13.10
CA LEU A 219 15.94 -14.70 14.09
C LEU A 219 16.47 -15.26 15.42
N LYS A 220 16.24 -16.54 15.72
CA LYS A 220 16.75 -17.23 16.93
C LYS A 220 18.08 -17.94 16.71
N ASP A 221 18.37 -18.32 15.46
CA ASP A 221 19.55 -19.10 15.12
C ASP A 221 20.78 -18.20 14.96
N PRO A 222 21.90 -18.44 15.67
CA PRO A 222 23.10 -17.59 15.59
C PRO A 222 23.77 -17.57 14.21
N ASP A 223 23.75 -18.67 13.47
CA ASP A 223 24.36 -18.76 12.15
C ASP A 223 23.52 -18.00 11.11
N ASP A 224 22.20 -18.15 11.16
CA ASP A 224 21.27 -17.39 10.33
C ASP A 224 21.33 -15.88 10.64
N ARG A 225 21.41 -15.47 11.91
CA ARG A 225 21.64 -14.06 12.31
C ARG A 225 22.94 -13.53 11.72
N SER A 226 24.03 -14.28 11.85
CA SER A 226 25.33 -13.90 11.30
C SER A 226 25.30 -13.76 9.77
N ARG A 227 24.53 -14.61 9.08
CA ARG A 227 24.30 -14.52 7.65
C ARG A 227 23.45 -13.30 7.29
N MET A 228 22.32 -13.09 7.96
CA MET A 228 21.45 -11.94 7.73
C MET A 228 22.18 -10.62 7.91
N LYS A 229 23.03 -10.47 8.93
CA LYS A 229 23.82 -9.25 9.17
C LYS A 229 24.70 -8.85 7.99
N LYS A 230 25.19 -9.80 7.19
CA LYS A 230 26.01 -9.52 6.00
C LYS A 230 25.19 -9.06 4.80
N GLU A 231 23.89 -9.36 4.79
CA GLU A 231 22.99 -9.08 3.69
C GLU A 231 22.08 -7.86 3.96
N ILE A 232 21.87 -7.50 5.23
CA ILE A 232 21.08 -6.32 5.60
C ILE A 232 21.88 -5.06 5.33
N THR A 233 21.31 -4.14 4.57
CA THR A 233 21.84 -2.79 4.43
C THR A 233 21.36 -1.95 5.62
N VAL A 234 22.16 -1.87 6.68
CA VAL A 234 21.85 -1.06 7.88
C VAL A 234 21.63 0.41 7.48
N ASP A 235 22.37 0.92 6.51
CA ASP A 235 22.23 2.28 5.97
C ASP A 235 20.77 2.63 5.53
N ARG A 236 20.00 1.64 5.11
CA ARG A 236 18.56 1.83 4.83
C ARG A 236 17.73 2.04 6.08
N LEU A 237 18.21 1.56 7.22
CA LEU A 237 17.52 1.61 8.51
C LEU A 237 17.96 2.82 9.34
N GLU A 238 19.14 3.39 9.08
CA GLU A 238 19.70 4.50 9.86
C GLU A 238 18.86 5.78 9.82
N ASN A 239 18.06 5.97 8.73
CA ASN A 239 17.22 7.14 8.55
C ASN A 239 15.73 6.87 8.77
N ASN A 240 15.39 5.66 9.22
CA ASN A 240 14.02 5.25 9.44
C ASN A 240 13.75 5.12 10.93
N TRP A 241 12.67 5.75 11.41
CA TRP A 241 12.19 5.50 12.76
C TRP A 241 11.28 4.28 12.79
N LEU A 242 11.27 3.61 13.94
CA LEU A 242 10.40 2.46 14.19
C LEU A 242 9.16 2.90 14.97
N THR A 243 8.05 2.20 14.74
CA THR A 243 6.79 2.43 15.44
C THR A 243 5.96 1.16 15.50
N ASN A 244 4.83 1.22 16.20
CA ASN A 244 3.91 0.09 16.42
C ASN A 244 4.46 -0.94 17.43
N PHE A 245 5.08 -0.46 18.50
CA PHE A 245 5.45 -1.31 19.61
C PHE A 245 4.23 -1.62 20.48
N THR A 246 3.95 -2.91 20.68
CA THR A 246 2.78 -3.37 21.41
C THR A 246 3.08 -3.68 22.88
N LYS A 247 4.32 -4.12 23.17
CA LYS A 247 4.80 -4.37 24.53
C LYS A 247 5.11 -3.08 25.26
N GLU A 248 4.65 -2.97 26.49
CA GLU A 248 4.82 -1.79 27.34
C GLU A 248 6.28 -1.36 27.48
N GLU A 249 7.17 -2.34 27.71
CA GLU A 249 8.60 -2.11 27.84
C GLU A 249 9.26 -1.54 26.59
N ASN A 250 8.70 -1.79 25.41
CA ASN A 250 9.26 -1.35 24.13
C ASN A 250 8.66 -0.02 23.61
N ARG A 251 7.58 0.46 24.21
CA ARG A 251 6.93 1.73 23.82
C ARG A 251 7.85 2.94 23.92
N ILE A 252 8.88 2.88 24.76
CA ILE A 252 9.90 3.94 24.84
C ILE A 252 10.72 4.09 23.55
N TYR A 253 10.64 3.13 22.63
CA TYR A 253 11.34 3.14 21.34
C TYR A 253 10.49 3.71 20.21
N ASP A 254 9.19 3.96 20.43
CA ASP A 254 8.32 4.53 19.39
C ASP A 254 8.86 5.88 18.88
N GLY A 255 9.07 5.98 17.58
CA GLY A 255 9.59 7.19 16.92
C GLY A 255 11.11 7.30 16.89
N LEU A 256 11.85 6.36 17.50
CA LEU A 256 13.31 6.35 17.48
C LEU A 256 13.87 5.61 16.25
N LEU A 257 15.09 6.00 15.88
CA LEU A 257 15.89 5.27 14.88
C LEU A 257 16.44 3.98 15.47
N ILE A 258 16.65 2.97 14.63
CA ILE A 258 17.23 1.69 15.13
C ILE A 258 18.61 1.87 15.77
N THR A 259 19.41 2.82 15.31
CA THR A 259 20.72 3.14 15.89
C THR A 259 20.59 3.76 17.28
N GLU A 260 19.57 4.60 17.53
CA GLU A 260 19.28 5.15 18.85
C GLU A 260 18.82 4.05 19.82
N ILE A 261 17.95 3.15 19.35
CA ILE A 261 17.48 2.00 20.14
C ILE A 261 18.63 1.07 20.48
N ALA A 262 19.51 0.77 19.52
CA ALA A 262 20.68 -0.07 19.73
C ALA A 262 21.61 0.50 20.80
N ASN A 263 21.85 1.82 20.78
CA ASN A 263 22.61 2.51 21.82
C ASN A 263 21.96 2.40 23.20
N LEU A 264 20.63 2.56 23.30
CA LEU A 264 19.89 2.41 24.56
C LEU A 264 19.95 0.98 25.12
N ARG A 265 20.07 -0.01 24.22
CA ARG A 265 20.14 -1.44 24.57
C ARG A 265 21.57 -1.96 24.75
N ASP A 266 22.57 -1.11 24.48
CA ASP A 266 24.02 -1.53 24.44
C ASP A 266 24.22 -2.72 23.49
N GLN A 267 23.65 -2.67 22.30
CA GLN A 267 23.66 -3.73 21.30
C GLN A 267 24.12 -3.24 19.93
N ASP A 268 24.55 -4.17 19.08
CA ASP A 268 24.68 -3.93 17.63
C ASP A 268 23.30 -3.64 17.00
N PRO A 269 23.16 -2.69 16.05
CA PRO A 269 21.86 -2.32 15.48
C PRO A 269 21.09 -3.48 14.86
N ALA A 270 21.77 -4.41 14.19
CA ALA A 270 21.09 -5.57 13.60
C ALA A 270 20.64 -6.56 14.69
N ASP A 271 21.43 -6.77 15.75
CA ASP A 271 21.01 -7.60 16.88
C ASP A 271 19.83 -6.98 17.62
N ALA A 272 19.86 -5.68 17.87
CA ALA A 272 18.74 -4.97 18.48
C ALA A 272 17.46 -5.11 17.63
N LEU A 273 17.57 -5.01 16.29
CA LEU A 273 16.45 -5.23 15.38
C LEU A 273 15.90 -6.66 15.47
N PHE A 274 16.79 -7.68 15.47
CA PHE A 274 16.37 -9.08 15.52
C PHE A 274 15.68 -9.42 16.85
N ASP A 275 16.20 -8.90 17.94
CA ASP A 275 15.61 -9.10 19.27
C ASP A 275 14.24 -8.41 19.36
N LEU A 276 14.11 -7.17 18.88
CA LEU A 276 12.84 -6.44 18.84
C LEU A 276 11.79 -7.15 17.98
N LEU A 277 12.17 -7.70 16.83
CA LEU A 277 11.26 -8.48 15.99
C LEU A 277 10.76 -9.74 16.69
N LEU A 278 11.60 -10.41 17.48
CA LEU A 278 11.16 -11.53 18.32
C LEU A 278 10.27 -11.08 19.47
N GLU A 279 10.63 -10.00 20.14
CA GLU A 279 9.86 -9.43 21.26
C GLU A 279 8.46 -8.98 20.79
N GLU A 280 8.35 -8.30 19.65
CA GLU A 280 7.09 -7.74 19.09
C GLU A 280 6.39 -8.68 18.10
N ASN A 281 6.82 -9.94 18.03
CA ASN A 281 6.21 -10.95 17.17
C ASN A 281 6.06 -10.50 15.72
N LEU A 282 7.12 -9.92 15.14
CA LEU A 282 7.21 -9.33 13.78
C LEU A 282 6.41 -8.03 13.56
N GLY A 283 5.67 -7.52 14.53
CA GLY A 283 4.68 -6.45 14.39
C GLY A 283 5.23 -5.02 14.28
N ILE A 284 6.51 -4.83 13.94
CA ILE A 284 7.14 -3.52 13.90
C ILE A 284 7.00 -2.87 12.53
N SER A 285 6.53 -1.62 12.52
CA SER A 285 6.50 -0.74 11.34
C SER A 285 7.75 0.12 11.27
N THR A 286 8.12 0.51 10.06
CA THR A 286 9.21 1.47 9.81
C THR A 286 8.72 2.61 8.93
N VAL A 287 9.18 3.83 9.21
CA VAL A 287 8.88 5.03 8.43
C VAL A 287 10.17 5.80 8.18
N GLY A 288 10.40 6.24 6.94
CA GLY A 288 11.60 6.98 6.58
C GLY A 288 11.45 7.79 5.31
N LEU A 289 12.49 8.54 4.94
CA LEU A 289 12.49 9.30 3.68
C LEU A 289 12.51 8.35 2.48
N GLY A 290 11.47 8.42 1.67
CA GLY A 290 11.29 7.53 0.51
C GLY A 290 11.00 8.25 -0.81
N THR A 291 10.66 9.54 -0.76
CA THR A 291 10.29 10.34 -1.94
C THR A 291 11.15 11.59 -2.02
N ASN A 292 11.63 11.93 -3.22
CA ASN A 292 12.31 13.19 -3.45
C ASN A 292 11.30 14.35 -3.41
N PRO A 293 11.36 15.23 -2.39
CA PRO A 293 10.38 16.29 -2.24
C PRO A 293 10.46 17.35 -3.35
N GLN A 294 11.61 17.50 -4.00
CA GLN A 294 11.81 18.48 -5.06
C GLN A 294 11.12 18.09 -6.37
N THR A 295 10.98 16.78 -6.62
CA THR A 295 10.37 16.26 -7.86
C THR A 295 8.93 15.79 -7.66
N LEU A 296 8.50 15.58 -6.43
CA LEU A 296 7.13 15.16 -6.09
C LEU A 296 6.04 16.03 -6.75
N PRO A 297 6.18 17.37 -6.82
CA PRO A 297 5.21 18.21 -7.51
C PRO A 297 4.97 17.84 -8.97
N ALA A 298 5.99 17.37 -9.69
CA ALA A 298 5.83 16.95 -11.08
C ALA A 298 4.94 15.70 -11.20
N PHE A 299 5.09 14.73 -10.29
CA PHE A 299 4.22 13.53 -10.26
C PHE A 299 2.79 13.86 -9.87
N VAL A 300 2.59 14.68 -8.81
CA VAL A 300 1.24 15.09 -8.38
C VAL A 300 0.52 15.87 -9.48
N SER A 301 1.24 16.70 -10.25
CA SER A 301 0.66 17.52 -11.32
C SER A 301 0.43 16.77 -12.63
N HIS A 302 1.04 15.61 -12.83
CA HIS A 302 0.97 14.87 -14.09
C HIS A 302 -0.47 14.41 -14.41
N PRO A 303 -0.95 14.54 -15.69
CA PRO A 303 -2.33 14.22 -16.07
C PRO A 303 -2.77 12.79 -15.76
N ALA A 304 -1.85 11.81 -15.83
CA ALA A 304 -2.12 10.40 -15.52
C ALA A 304 -2.04 10.07 -14.01
N GLY A 305 -1.61 11.02 -13.18
CA GLY A 305 -1.44 10.84 -11.74
C GLY A 305 -2.72 11.06 -10.94
N MET A 306 -2.91 10.24 -9.92
CA MET A 306 -3.93 10.35 -8.88
C MET A 306 -3.25 10.62 -7.53
N VAL A 307 -4.03 10.91 -6.51
CA VAL A 307 -3.54 11.04 -5.13
C VAL A 307 -4.02 9.85 -4.32
N ALA A 308 -3.08 9.19 -3.64
CA ALA A 308 -3.36 8.15 -2.67
C ALA A 308 -2.66 8.46 -1.35
N SER A 309 -3.16 7.95 -0.23
CA SER A 309 -2.54 8.16 1.06
C SER A 309 -1.48 7.12 1.40
N ASP A 310 -1.64 5.89 0.90
CA ASP A 310 -0.83 4.74 1.29
C ASP A 310 -0.73 4.64 2.83
N ALA A 311 -1.89 4.80 3.50
CA ALA A 311 -2.00 5.02 4.93
C ALA A 311 -1.77 3.75 5.74
N ILE A 312 -0.97 3.87 6.81
CA ILE A 312 -0.83 2.88 7.87
C ILE A 312 -1.43 3.50 9.14
N LEU A 313 -2.48 2.90 9.70
CA LEU A 313 -3.35 3.55 10.70
C LEU A 313 -2.97 3.25 12.16
N PHE A 314 -1.89 2.54 12.42
CA PHE A 314 -1.49 2.13 13.76
C PHE A 314 -0.07 2.60 14.11
N GLY A 315 0.35 2.34 15.36
CA GLY A 315 1.58 2.88 15.95
C GLY A 315 1.38 4.27 16.56
N GLU A 316 2.31 4.72 17.41
CA GLU A 316 2.25 6.05 18.02
C GLU A 316 2.86 7.13 17.11
N TYR A 317 3.83 6.75 16.28
CA TYR A 317 4.46 7.62 15.30
C TYR A 317 4.27 7.12 13.86
N PRO A 318 3.00 6.98 13.40
CA PRO A 318 2.72 6.56 12.02
C PRO A 318 3.24 7.59 11.02
N ASN A 319 3.28 7.22 9.76
CA ASN A 319 3.58 8.17 8.69
C ASN A 319 2.54 9.31 8.68
N PRO A 320 2.95 10.60 8.73
CA PRO A 320 2.02 11.74 8.76
C PRO A 320 1.10 11.81 7.53
N ARG A 321 1.47 11.18 6.41
CA ARG A 321 0.60 11.08 5.22
C ARG A 321 -0.74 10.40 5.52
N THR A 322 -0.81 9.55 6.54
CA THR A 322 -2.04 8.91 7.01
C THR A 322 -3.14 9.91 7.34
N TYR A 323 -2.76 11.05 7.92
CA TYR A 323 -3.69 12.09 8.35
C TYR A 323 -3.75 13.29 7.39
N GLY A 324 -2.67 13.54 6.65
CA GLY A 324 -2.51 14.81 5.93
C GLY A 324 -2.48 14.71 4.40
N CYS A 325 -2.43 13.53 3.79
CA CYS A 325 -2.13 13.39 2.37
C CYS A 325 -3.04 14.22 1.45
N PHE A 326 -4.35 14.12 1.59
CA PHE A 326 -5.31 14.82 0.73
C PHE A 326 -5.42 16.32 1.04
N PRO A 327 -5.47 16.76 2.32
CA PRO A 327 -5.47 18.18 2.65
C PRO A 327 -4.21 18.93 2.19
N VAL A 328 -3.04 18.28 2.16
CA VAL A 328 -1.80 18.87 1.61
C VAL A 328 -1.98 19.25 0.15
N VAL A 329 -2.69 18.46 -0.66
CA VAL A 329 -2.96 18.81 -2.07
C VAL A 329 -3.66 20.17 -2.16
N LEU A 330 -4.67 20.38 -1.34
CA LEU A 330 -5.45 21.61 -1.34
C LEU A 330 -4.67 22.81 -0.76
N ALA A 331 -3.95 22.58 0.35
CA ALA A 331 -3.22 23.62 1.05
C ALA A 331 -1.93 24.04 0.33
N GLU A 332 -1.11 23.06 -0.04
CA GLU A 332 0.21 23.34 -0.60
C GLU A 332 0.17 23.44 -2.13
N PHE A 333 -0.21 22.37 -2.84
CA PHE A 333 -0.13 22.33 -4.30
C PHE A 333 -1.14 23.26 -5.00
N VAL A 334 -2.32 23.49 -4.41
CA VAL A 334 -3.32 24.41 -4.99
C VAL A 334 -3.12 25.84 -4.47
N ARG A 335 -3.21 26.06 -3.15
CA ARG A 335 -3.27 27.39 -2.58
C ARG A 335 -1.91 28.07 -2.50
N ALA A 336 -0.90 27.40 -1.90
CA ALA A 336 0.40 28.02 -1.65
C ALA A 336 1.28 28.04 -2.92
N GLU A 337 1.50 26.90 -3.54
CA GLU A 337 2.45 26.77 -4.65
C GLU A 337 1.82 27.00 -6.04
N LYS A 338 0.49 26.94 -6.13
CA LYS A 338 -0.29 27.15 -7.38
C LYS A 338 0.12 26.22 -8.53
N GLN A 339 0.56 25.02 -8.20
CA GLN A 339 0.98 24.00 -9.18
C GLN A 339 -0.22 23.27 -9.80
N LEU A 340 -1.32 23.17 -9.06
CA LEU A 340 -2.58 22.60 -9.51
C LEU A 340 -3.71 23.61 -9.42
N ARG A 341 -4.61 23.60 -10.39
CA ARG A 341 -5.91 24.29 -10.26
C ARG A 341 -6.81 23.43 -9.37
N LEU A 342 -7.67 24.07 -8.56
CA LEU A 342 -8.56 23.38 -7.65
C LEU A 342 -9.43 22.31 -8.33
N PRO A 343 -10.09 22.54 -9.50
CA PRO A 343 -10.86 21.50 -10.16
C PRO A 343 -10.04 20.26 -10.54
N GLU A 344 -8.78 20.44 -10.95
CA GLU A 344 -7.90 19.32 -11.29
C GLU A 344 -7.46 18.55 -10.03
N ALA A 345 -7.15 19.24 -8.94
CA ALA A 345 -6.87 18.59 -7.66
C ALA A 345 -8.06 17.73 -7.19
N ILE A 346 -9.27 18.28 -7.26
CA ILE A 346 -10.48 17.53 -6.92
C ILE A 346 -10.66 16.31 -7.84
N ARG A 347 -10.49 16.46 -9.16
CA ARG A 347 -10.58 15.35 -10.13
C ARG A 347 -9.65 14.20 -9.72
N LYS A 348 -8.39 14.50 -9.39
CA LYS A 348 -7.36 13.50 -9.01
C LYS A 348 -7.68 12.74 -7.72
N MET A 349 -8.55 13.27 -6.87
CA MET A 349 -8.95 12.67 -5.59
C MET A 349 -10.37 12.09 -5.61
N THR A 350 -11.14 12.27 -6.70
CA THR A 350 -12.56 11.88 -6.76
C THR A 350 -12.91 11.13 -8.04
N SER A 351 -13.26 11.85 -9.12
CA SER A 351 -13.78 11.25 -10.34
C SER A 351 -12.74 10.41 -11.09
N PHE A 352 -11.46 10.74 -11.00
CA PHE A 352 -10.43 9.99 -11.70
C PHE A 352 -10.20 8.60 -11.06
N PRO A 353 -9.99 8.45 -9.73
CA PRO A 353 -9.97 7.12 -9.11
C PRO A 353 -11.30 6.37 -9.26
N ALA A 354 -12.45 7.04 -9.19
CA ALA A 354 -13.75 6.40 -9.45
C ALA A 354 -13.83 5.80 -10.88
N GLN A 355 -13.33 6.53 -11.89
CA GLN A 355 -13.22 6.02 -13.26
C GLN A 355 -12.28 4.83 -13.37
N ARG A 356 -11.12 4.86 -12.70
CA ARG A 356 -10.17 3.73 -12.69
C ARG A 356 -10.80 2.46 -12.10
N LEU A 357 -11.60 2.61 -11.05
CA LEU A 357 -12.37 1.51 -10.45
C LEU A 357 -13.61 1.11 -11.27
N GLY A 358 -14.01 1.91 -12.26
CA GLY A 358 -15.21 1.65 -13.04
C GLY A 358 -16.52 1.92 -12.28
N LEU A 359 -16.50 2.76 -11.25
CA LEU A 359 -17.70 3.17 -10.49
C LEU A 359 -18.57 4.08 -11.34
N LYS A 360 -19.86 3.76 -11.39
CA LYS A 360 -20.79 4.42 -12.32
C LYS A 360 -21.52 5.62 -11.72
N ASP A 361 -21.68 5.65 -10.41
CA ASP A 361 -22.53 6.60 -9.69
C ASP A 361 -21.83 7.32 -8.53
N ARG A 362 -20.48 7.41 -8.57
CA ARG A 362 -19.64 8.06 -7.54
C ARG A 362 -18.56 8.95 -8.18
N GLY A 363 -17.93 9.78 -7.36
CA GLY A 363 -16.82 10.64 -7.75
C GLY A 363 -17.19 11.96 -8.41
N LEU A 364 -18.48 12.23 -8.61
CA LEU A 364 -19.02 13.49 -9.15
C LEU A 364 -20.27 13.91 -8.38
N ILE A 365 -20.48 15.21 -8.25
CA ILE A 365 -21.76 15.76 -7.79
C ILE A 365 -22.69 15.83 -9.02
N ARG A 366 -23.65 14.92 -9.07
CA ARG A 366 -24.58 14.77 -10.19
C ARG A 366 -25.88 14.12 -9.71
N ASP A 367 -27.01 14.49 -10.35
CA ASP A 367 -28.31 13.87 -10.07
C ASP A 367 -28.25 12.35 -10.27
N GLY A 368 -28.77 11.61 -9.30
CA GLY A 368 -28.77 10.14 -9.30
C GLY A 368 -27.48 9.51 -8.77
N TYR A 369 -26.43 10.29 -8.48
CA TYR A 369 -25.20 9.78 -7.88
C TYR A 369 -25.32 9.65 -6.36
N LYS A 370 -24.55 8.74 -5.80
CA LYS A 370 -24.42 8.56 -4.33
C LYS A 370 -23.81 9.82 -3.71
N ALA A 371 -24.38 10.23 -2.60
CA ALA A 371 -23.92 11.42 -1.88
C ALA A 371 -22.70 11.06 -0.99
N ASP A 372 -21.53 11.03 -1.63
CA ASP A 372 -20.21 11.02 -0.97
C ASP A 372 -19.61 12.42 -1.17
N ILE A 373 -19.76 13.29 -0.18
CA ILE A 373 -19.52 14.73 -0.32
C ILE A 373 -18.64 15.23 0.81
N VAL A 374 -17.66 16.06 0.46
CA VAL A 374 -16.81 16.78 1.44
C VAL A 374 -17.05 18.27 1.28
N LEU A 375 -17.31 18.97 2.39
CA LEU A 375 -17.37 20.42 2.46
C LEU A 375 -16.11 20.92 3.18
N PHE A 376 -15.37 21.77 2.52
CA PHE A 376 -14.13 22.33 3.07
C PHE A 376 -13.99 23.82 2.71
N ASN A 377 -13.25 24.55 3.52
CA ASN A 377 -12.90 25.93 3.23
C ASN A 377 -11.56 25.98 2.48
N PRO A 378 -11.52 26.39 1.21
CA PRO A 378 -10.31 26.41 0.40
C PRO A 378 -9.24 27.38 0.92
N ASP A 379 -9.63 28.42 1.67
CA ASP A 379 -8.72 29.43 2.21
C ASP A 379 -8.03 28.98 3.50
N THR A 380 -8.64 28.06 4.25
CA THR A 380 -8.16 27.65 5.58
C THR A 380 -7.75 26.20 5.68
N VAL A 381 -8.15 25.34 4.71
CA VAL A 381 -7.80 23.91 4.72
C VAL A 381 -6.29 23.72 4.83
N LYS A 382 -5.85 22.87 5.77
CA LYS A 382 -4.45 22.49 5.96
C LYS A 382 -4.32 21.14 6.65
N ALA A 383 -3.12 20.55 6.51
CA ALA A 383 -2.70 19.33 7.19
C ALA A 383 -1.62 19.67 8.23
N PRO A 384 -1.95 19.66 9.52
CA PRO A 384 -0.97 19.95 10.58
C PRO A 384 -0.06 18.76 10.91
N ALA A 385 -0.33 17.57 10.36
CA ALA A 385 0.45 16.36 10.63
C ALA A 385 1.91 16.50 10.18
N THR A 386 2.85 16.29 11.12
CA THR A 386 4.31 16.30 10.91
C THR A 386 4.94 15.00 11.42
N LYS A 387 6.24 14.83 11.22
CA LYS A 387 6.98 13.69 11.79
C LYS A 387 6.87 13.66 13.32
N GLU A 388 6.98 14.80 13.97
CA GLU A 388 6.96 14.94 15.43
C GLU A 388 5.54 14.80 16.00
N HIS A 389 4.53 15.18 15.23
CA HIS A 389 3.12 15.14 15.60
C HIS A 389 2.28 14.55 14.47
N PRO A 390 2.42 13.23 14.18
CA PRO A 390 1.81 12.64 12.99
C PRO A 390 0.29 12.47 13.08
N LYS A 391 -0.26 12.29 14.27
CA LYS A 391 -1.70 12.05 14.52
C LYS A 391 -2.48 13.36 14.65
N GLN A 392 -2.43 14.21 13.61
CA GLN A 392 -3.15 15.49 13.59
C GLN A 392 -4.20 15.48 12.49
N TYR A 393 -5.47 15.64 12.86
CA TYR A 393 -6.55 15.75 11.91
C TYR A 393 -6.48 17.04 11.09
N PRO A 394 -6.99 17.02 9.83
CA PRO A 394 -7.06 18.22 8.99
C PRO A 394 -7.86 19.34 9.63
N ILE A 395 -7.52 20.57 9.27
CA ILE A 395 -8.27 21.79 9.63
C ILE A 395 -8.98 22.31 8.38
N GLY A 396 -10.18 22.89 8.54
CA GLY A 396 -10.95 23.48 7.44
C GLY A 396 -11.73 22.44 6.60
N ILE A 397 -11.95 21.24 7.12
CA ILE A 397 -12.89 20.24 6.61
C ILE A 397 -13.98 20.08 7.66
N ASP A 398 -15.12 20.71 7.42
CA ASP A 398 -16.17 20.83 8.43
C ASP A 398 -17.21 19.70 8.33
N TYR A 399 -17.52 19.24 7.13
CA TYR A 399 -18.52 18.20 6.89
C TYR A 399 -18.05 17.14 5.92
N VAL A 400 -18.30 15.88 6.26
CA VAL A 400 -18.10 14.73 5.36
C VAL A 400 -19.36 13.87 5.38
N ILE A 401 -19.91 13.63 4.20
CA ILE A 401 -21.09 12.81 3.97
C ILE A 401 -20.66 11.56 3.20
N VAL A 402 -21.06 10.39 3.66
CA VAL A 402 -20.83 9.10 3.00
C VAL A 402 -22.17 8.37 2.85
N ASN A 403 -22.50 7.96 1.63
CA ASN A 403 -23.78 7.33 1.30
C ASN A 403 -25.00 8.13 1.84
N GLY A 404 -24.92 9.46 1.78
CA GLY A 404 -25.97 10.37 2.26
C GLY A 404 -26.08 10.52 3.77
N LYS A 405 -25.10 10.05 4.54
CA LYS A 405 -25.04 10.16 6.00
C LYS A 405 -23.84 10.99 6.44
N LEU A 406 -24.05 11.88 7.39
CA LEU A 406 -23.04 12.78 7.92
C LEU A 406 -22.11 12.02 8.86
N VAL A 407 -20.85 11.79 8.44
CA VAL A 407 -19.82 11.09 9.25
C VAL A 407 -18.90 12.06 9.97
N ILE A 408 -18.70 13.27 9.43
CA ILE A 408 -18.07 14.40 10.13
C ILE A 408 -19.08 15.54 10.16
N ASP A 409 -19.31 16.13 11.33
CA ASP A 409 -20.20 17.23 11.59
C ASP A 409 -19.46 18.32 12.37
N GLU A 410 -19.34 19.52 11.78
CA GLU A 410 -18.57 20.63 12.34
C GLU A 410 -17.15 20.20 12.80
N GLY A 411 -16.48 19.37 11.97
CA GLY A 411 -15.13 18.84 12.24
C GLY A 411 -15.08 17.68 13.23
N ASN A 412 -16.19 17.24 13.78
CA ASN A 412 -16.27 16.15 14.75
C ASN A 412 -16.76 14.84 14.12
N ASN A 413 -16.15 13.72 14.50
CA ASN A 413 -16.64 12.41 14.10
C ASN A 413 -17.96 12.08 14.79
N THR A 414 -19.00 11.78 14.00
CA THR A 414 -20.34 11.43 14.50
C THR A 414 -20.44 10.01 15.05
N GLY A 415 -19.45 9.17 14.81
CA GLY A 415 -19.44 7.76 15.22
C GLY A 415 -20.30 6.83 14.36
N ILE A 416 -21.00 7.35 13.34
CA ILE A 416 -21.80 6.49 12.45
C ILE A 416 -20.92 5.83 11.38
N THR A 417 -21.31 4.64 10.95
CA THR A 417 -20.55 3.79 10.02
C THR A 417 -21.39 3.42 8.79
N PRO A 418 -21.73 4.39 7.92
CA PRO A 418 -22.57 4.14 6.75
C PRO A 418 -21.79 3.56 5.56
N GLY A 419 -20.52 3.30 5.74
CA GLY A 419 -19.64 2.76 4.68
C GLY A 419 -20.05 1.35 4.26
N ARG A 420 -19.73 1.02 3.04
CA ARG A 420 -20.08 -0.26 2.41
C ARG A 420 -18.88 -0.83 1.67
N ALA A 421 -18.88 -2.15 1.52
CA ALA A 421 -18.04 -2.81 0.54
C ALA A 421 -18.59 -2.55 -0.86
N LEU A 422 -17.81 -1.86 -1.70
CA LEU A 422 -18.12 -1.71 -3.12
C LEU A 422 -17.70 -3.01 -3.84
N ARG A 423 -18.53 -3.45 -4.79
CA ARG A 423 -18.29 -4.66 -5.56
C ARG A 423 -18.27 -4.34 -7.04
N ARG A 424 -17.23 -4.80 -7.71
CA ARG A 424 -17.09 -4.59 -9.14
C ARG A 424 -18.30 -5.11 -9.91
N GLY A 425 -18.79 -4.31 -10.87
CA GLY A 425 -19.92 -4.65 -11.71
C GLY A 425 -21.31 -4.51 -11.06
N ARG A 426 -21.37 -4.21 -9.75
CA ARG A 426 -22.62 -3.99 -9.00
C ARG A 426 -22.78 -2.53 -8.55
N ASP A 427 -21.67 -1.86 -8.25
CA ASP A 427 -21.61 -0.45 -7.80
C ASP A 427 -21.03 0.51 -8.84
#